data_b550714804a50ada5371e0f459b271ff
#
_entry.id   b550714804a50ada5371e0f459b271ff
#
_cell.length_a   1.000
_cell.length_b   1.000
_cell.length_c   1.000
_cell.angle_alpha   90.00
_cell.angle_beta   90.00
_cell.angle_gamma   90.00
#
_symmetry.space_group_name_H-M   'P 1'
#
loop_
_entity.id
_entity.type
_entity.pdbx_description
1 polymer ?
#
loop_
_entity_poly.entity_id
_entity_poly.type
_entity_poly.pdbx_seq_one_letter_code
_entity_poly.pdbx_strand_id
1 'polypeptide(L)'
;MARRPAFFISDRTGLTSESMGEALLEQFEGIQFKRTTYPFVDTVEKAKVMVHIIETTAEQSAARPLVFSSIIDPQIREIVKSSSGLHLSFFDAFLSKLETELGVPARNSVGKHHSMADMHRYEARIDAVNFSLNHDDGISDKDLKNAD
;
A
#
# COMPACT_ATOMS: atom_id res chain seq x y z
N MET A 1 -27.34 5.51 -8.71
CA MET A 1 -26.75 5.29 -7.39
C MET A 1 -25.27 5.66 -7.40
N ALA A 2 -24.87 6.40 -6.39
CA ALA A 2 -23.47 6.82 -6.30
C ALA A 2 -22.55 5.63 -6.03
N ARG A 3 -21.37 5.64 -6.66
CA ARG A 3 -20.38 4.61 -6.44
C ARG A 3 -19.44 5.02 -5.33
N ARG A 4 -19.02 4.05 -4.52
CA ARG A 4 -18.08 4.29 -3.43
C ARG A 4 -16.67 4.42 -3.99
N PRO A 5 -15.98 5.54 -3.74
CA PRO A 5 -14.61 5.67 -4.25
C PRO A 5 -13.67 4.66 -3.59
N ALA A 6 -12.86 4.01 -4.39
CA ALA A 6 -11.85 3.06 -3.92
C ALA A 6 -10.56 3.33 -4.67
N PHE A 7 -9.50 3.65 -3.93
CA PHE A 7 -8.19 3.95 -4.49
C PHE A 7 -7.23 2.80 -4.22
N PHE A 8 -6.45 2.46 -5.22
CA PHE A 8 -5.36 1.49 -5.08
C PHE A 8 -4.06 2.24 -5.33
N ILE A 9 -3.28 2.47 -4.28
CA ILE A 9 -2.09 3.32 -4.34
C ILE A 9 -0.85 2.48 -4.05
N SER A 10 0.19 2.69 -4.84
CA SER A 10 1.42 1.93 -4.69
C SER A 10 2.62 2.80 -5.05
N ASP A 11 3.78 2.48 -4.46
CA ASP A 11 5.04 3.10 -4.87
C ASP A 11 5.70 2.34 -6.02
N ARG A 12 5.03 1.33 -6.55
CA ARG A 12 5.48 0.55 -7.71
C ARG A 12 4.35 0.47 -8.72
N THR A 13 4.17 -0.69 -9.34
CA THR A 13 3.21 -0.83 -10.45
C THR A 13 1.75 -0.75 -10.02
N GLY A 14 1.45 -1.05 -8.76
CA GLY A 14 0.07 -1.07 -8.28
C GLY A 14 -0.60 -2.43 -8.40
N LEU A 15 0.07 -3.42 -8.95
CA LEU A 15 -0.57 -4.73 -9.18
C LEU A 15 -0.98 -5.39 -7.87
N THR A 16 -0.11 -5.38 -6.87
CA THR A 16 -0.42 -6.00 -5.57
C THR A 16 -1.59 -5.30 -4.89
N SER A 17 -1.51 -3.98 -4.82
CA SER A 17 -2.55 -3.19 -4.18
C SER A 17 -3.90 -3.39 -4.87
N GLU A 18 -3.88 -3.38 -6.19
CA GLU A 18 -5.10 -3.55 -6.97
C GLU A 18 -5.66 -4.97 -6.82
N SER A 19 -4.80 -5.99 -6.91
CA SER A 19 -5.26 -7.38 -6.83
C SER A 19 -5.85 -7.69 -5.46
N MET A 20 -5.16 -7.29 -4.40
CA MET A 20 -5.65 -7.55 -3.06
C MET A 20 -6.89 -6.73 -2.75
N GLY A 21 -6.90 -5.47 -3.17
CA GLY A 21 -8.07 -4.62 -2.97
C GLY A 21 -9.29 -5.16 -3.68
N GLU A 22 -9.14 -5.56 -4.93
CA GLU A 22 -10.26 -6.12 -5.69
C GLU A 22 -10.77 -7.39 -5.05
N ALA A 23 -9.88 -8.27 -4.59
CA ALA A 23 -10.31 -9.50 -3.94
C ALA A 23 -11.15 -9.21 -2.70
N LEU A 24 -10.79 -8.17 -1.96
CA LEU A 24 -11.55 -7.78 -0.78
C LEU A 24 -12.89 -7.16 -1.16
N LEU A 25 -12.90 -6.29 -2.15
CA LEU A 25 -14.13 -5.62 -2.56
C LEU A 25 -15.14 -6.60 -3.16
N GLU A 26 -14.67 -7.66 -3.80
CA GLU A 26 -15.55 -8.67 -4.37
C GLU A 26 -16.37 -9.40 -3.33
N GLN A 27 -16.00 -9.32 -2.06
CA GLN A 27 -16.76 -9.98 -1.00
C GLN A 27 -18.05 -9.24 -0.66
N PHE A 28 -18.27 -8.04 -1.19
CA PHE A 28 -19.42 -7.21 -0.81
C PHE A 28 -20.33 -7.00 -2.01
N GLU A 29 -21.46 -7.69 -1.97
CA GLU A 29 -22.47 -7.59 -3.01
C GLU A 29 -23.34 -6.36 -2.80
N GLY A 30 -23.86 -5.83 -3.89
CA GLY A 30 -24.79 -4.72 -3.81
C GLY A 30 -24.17 -3.35 -3.67
N ILE A 31 -22.84 -3.26 -3.61
CA ILE A 31 -22.14 -2.00 -3.51
C ILE A 31 -21.36 -1.78 -4.80
N GLN A 32 -21.52 -0.61 -5.39
CA GLN A 32 -20.77 -0.24 -6.57
C GLN A 32 -19.56 0.60 -6.16
N PHE A 33 -18.41 0.27 -6.72
CA PHE A 33 -17.17 0.97 -6.40
C PHE A 33 -16.65 1.68 -7.64
N LYS A 34 -16.15 2.91 -7.44
CA LYS A 34 -15.41 3.62 -8.47
C LYS A 34 -13.93 3.41 -8.17
N ARG A 35 -13.31 2.53 -8.93
CA ARG A 35 -11.93 2.09 -8.69
C ARG A 35 -10.95 2.94 -9.47
N THR A 36 -9.90 3.40 -8.83
CA THR A 36 -8.84 4.17 -9.49
C THR A 36 -7.50 3.71 -8.94
N THR A 37 -6.56 3.38 -9.81
CA THR A 37 -5.23 2.92 -9.43
C THR A 37 -4.22 4.04 -9.67
N TYR A 38 -3.38 4.30 -8.67
CA TYR A 38 -2.31 5.28 -8.75
C TYR A 38 -0.98 4.58 -8.47
N PRO A 39 -0.27 4.16 -9.51
CA PRO A 39 1.04 3.54 -9.34
C PRO A 39 2.13 4.60 -9.21
N PHE A 40 3.30 4.15 -8.76
CA PHE A 40 4.52 4.95 -8.74
C PHE A 40 4.41 6.21 -7.89
N VAL A 41 3.68 6.12 -6.79
CA VAL A 41 3.64 7.19 -5.79
C VAL A 41 4.89 7.01 -4.91
N ASP A 42 6.02 7.50 -5.40
CA ASP A 42 7.32 7.21 -4.82
C ASP A 42 8.10 8.45 -4.40
N THR A 43 7.44 9.60 -4.36
CA THR A 43 8.05 10.84 -3.86
C THR A 43 7.09 11.53 -2.92
N VAL A 44 7.64 12.42 -2.08
CA VAL A 44 6.83 13.21 -1.17
C VAL A 44 5.83 14.07 -1.95
N GLU A 45 6.27 14.64 -3.06
CA GLU A 45 5.39 15.47 -3.88
C GLU A 45 4.21 14.69 -4.41
N LYS A 46 4.45 13.49 -4.92
CA LYS A 46 3.36 12.64 -5.41
C LYS A 46 2.43 12.22 -4.29
N ALA A 47 2.98 11.96 -3.10
CA ALA A 47 2.15 11.61 -1.95
C ALA A 47 1.22 12.77 -1.58
N LYS A 48 1.72 14.01 -1.63
CA LYS A 48 0.90 15.19 -1.35
C LYS A 48 -0.19 15.38 -2.38
N VAL A 49 0.10 15.08 -3.65
CA VAL A 49 -0.91 15.11 -4.69
C VAL A 49 -2.00 14.09 -4.38
N MET A 50 -1.61 12.90 -3.93
CA MET A 50 -2.59 11.89 -3.55
C MET A 50 -3.49 12.36 -2.40
N VAL A 51 -2.91 13.00 -1.39
CA VAL A 51 -3.71 13.55 -0.30
C VAL A 51 -4.75 14.52 -0.85
N HIS A 52 -4.34 15.41 -1.74
CA HIS A 52 -5.27 16.36 -2.34
C HIS A 52 -6.41 15.66 -3.10
N ILE A 53 -6.07 14.64 -3.87
CA ILE A 53 -7.06 13.89 -4.63
C ILE A 53 -8.04 13.20 -3.70
N ILE A 54 -7.54 12.56 -2.64
CA ILE A 54 -8.39 11.87 -1.69
C ILE A 54 -9.30 12.85 -0.95
N GLU A 55 -8.75 13.99 -0.51
CA GLU A 55 -9.56 14.99 0.18
C GLU A 55 -10.64 15.57 -0.72
N THR A 56 -10.29 15.88 -1.97
CA THR A 56 -11.27 16.40 -2.90
C THR A 56 -12.37 15.37 -3.15
N THR A 57 -12.00 14.11 -3.32
CA THR A 57 -12.98 13.05 -3.51
C THR A 57 -13.87 12.91 -2.29
N ALA A 58 -13.29 12.98 -1.10
CA ALA A 58 -14.06 12.87 0.14
C ALA A 58 -15.09 14.00 0.26
N GLU A 59 -14.72 15.21 -0.16
CA GLU A 59 -15.63 16.35 -0.11
C GLU A 59 -16.79 16.20 -1.11
N GLN A 60 -16.53 15.55 -2.21
CA GLN A 60 -17.53 15.40 -3.28
C GLN A 60 -18.38 14.15 -3.11
N SER A 61 -18.03 13.27 -2.22
CA SER A 61 -18.70 11.99 -2.04
C SER A 61 -19.47 11.98 -0.73
N ALA A 62 -20.63 11.32 -0.74
CA ALA A 62 -21.40 11.14 0.49
C ALA A 62 -20.75 10.15 1.44
N ALA A 63 -19.78 9.35 0.96
CA ALA A 63 -19.17 8.31 1.76
C ALA A 63 -17.65 8.47 1.75
N ARG A 64 -17.03 8.01 2.84
CA ARG A 64 -15.58 8.09 2.99
C ARG A 64 -14.89 7.20 1.96
N PRO A 65 -13.89 7.71 1.22
CA PRO A 65 -13.17 6.88 0.26
C PRO A 65 -12.44 5.71 0.94
N LEU A 66 -12.36 4.61 0.22
CA LEU A 66 -11.55 3.47 0.65
C LEU A 66 -10.18 3.59 -0.02
N VAL A 67 -9.11 3.45 0.76
CA VAL A 67 -7.75 3.64 0.25
C VAL A 67 -6.93 2.40 0.58
N PHE A 68 -6.70 1.58 -0.43
CA PHE A 68 -5.82 0.41 -0.32
C PHE A 68 -4.44 0.84 -0.79
N SER A 69 -3.43 0.60 0.04
CA SER A 69 -2.09 1.03 -0.32
C SER A 69 -1.05 -0.05 -0.06
N SER A 70 -0.04 -0.09 -0.93
CA SER A 70 1.12 -0.93 -0.78
C SER A 70 2.36 -0.07 -0.98
N ILE A 71 2.68 0.74 0.02
CA ILE A 71 3.79 1.68 0.01
C ILE A 71 4.79 1.26 1.07
N ILE A 72 6.04 1.02 0.65
CA ILE A 72 7.08 0.54 1.55
C ILE A 72 7.70 1.70 2.34
N ASP A 73 7.95 2.84 1.68
CA ASP A 73 8.60 3.98 2.32
C ASP A 73 7.69 4.55 3.43
N PRO A 74 8.14 4.55 4.67
CA PRO A 74 7.29 4.99 5.77
C PRO A 74 6.93 6.47 5.69
N GLN A 75 7.80 7.32 5.17
CA GLN A 75 7.49 8.74 5.06
C GLN A 75 6.35 8.96 4.06
N ILE A 76 6.42 8.34 2.90
CA ILE A 76 5.39 8.46 1.88
C ILE A 76 4.10 7.83 2.38
N ARG A 77 4.20 6.67 3.03
CA ARG A 77 3.04 5.97 3.57
C ARG A 77 2.29 6.83 4.58
N GLU A 78 3.02 7.49 5.50
CA GLU A 78 2.38 8.32 6.51
C GLU A 78 1.72 9.55 5.91
N ILE A 79 2.31 10.13 4.88
CA ILE A 79 1.70 11.27 4.21
C ILE A 79 0.35 10.85 3.60
N VAL A 80 0.33 9.74 2.88
CA VAL A 80 -0.92 9.26 2.28
C VAL A 80 -1.95 8.95 3.35
N LYS A 81 -1.54 8.36 4.45
CA LYS A 81 -2.46 7.99 5.53
C LYS A 81 -3.03 9.19 6.28
N SER A 82 -2.45 10.37 6.10
CA SER A 82 -2.97 11.57 6.75
C SER A 82 -4.25 12.07 6.11
N SER A 83 -4.62 11.56 4.95
CA SER A 83 -5.83 12.01 4.25
C SER A 83 -7.08 11.35 4.84
N SER A 84 -8.25 11.84 4.40
CA SER A 84 -9.56 11.53 5.00
C SER A 84 -10.09 10.19 4.56
N GLY A 85 -9.51 9.27 4.09
CA GLY A 85 -10.07 7.98 3.68
C GLY A 85 -10.06 6.96 4.79
N LEU A 86 -10.67 5.82 4.53
CA LEU A 86 -10.42 4.63 5.32
C LEU A 86 -9.18 3.96 4.74
N HIS A 87 -8.09 4.00 5.49
CA HIS A 87 -6.80 3.55 5.00
C HIS A 87 -6.53 2.10 5.36
N LEU A 88 -6.27 1.30 4.32
CA LEU A 88 -5.99 -0.12 4.45
C LEU A 88 -4.60 -0.34 3.86
N SER A 89 -3.58 -0.10 4.68
CA SER A 89 -2.19 -0.24 4.28
C SER A 89 -1.76 -1.68 4.47
N PHE A 90 -1.43 -2.35 3.37
CA PHE A 90 -1.11 -3.77 3.45
C PHE A 90 0.17 -4.02 4.24
N PHE A 91 1.17 -3.15 4.12
CA PHE A 91 2.39 -3.33 4.90
C PHE A 91 2.13 -3.11 6.39
N ASP A 92 1.42 -2.04 6.76
CA ASP A 92 1.12 -1.80 8.17
C ASP A 92 0.34 -2.96 8.78
N ALA A 93 -0.62 -3.50 8.03
CA ALA A 93 -1.51 -4.52 8.55
C ALA A 93 -0.77 -5.81 8.91
N PHE A 94 0.29 -6.12 8.17
CA PHE A 94 0.95 -7.42 8.34
C PHE A 94 2.34 -7.33 8.94
N LEU A 95 3.03 -6.19 8.80
CA LEU A 95 4.41 -6.10 9.28
C LEU A 95 4.52 -6.28 10.79
N SER A 96 3.61 -5.69 11.56
CA SER A 96 3.71 -5.82 13.01
C SER A 96 3.52 -7.26 13.47
N LYS A 97 2.64 -8.01 12.82
CA LYS A 97 2.46 -9.43 13.14
C LYS A 97 3.70 -10.23 12.80
N LEU A 98 4.31 -9.92 11.66
CA LEU A 98 5.53 -10.60 11.26
C LEU A 98 6.68 -10.23 12.18
N GLU A 99 6.77 -8.98 12.61
CA GLU A 99 7.81 -8.56 13.56
C GLU A 99 7.70 -9.35 14.86
N THR A 100 6.48 -9.51 15.35
CA THR A 100 6.25 -10.26 16.59
C THR A 100 6.67 -11.73 16.43
N GLU A 101 6.23 -12.34 15.34
CA GLU A 101 6.51 -13.75 15.13
C GLU A 101 8.01 -14.02 14.89
N LEU A 102 8.65 -13.16 14.10
CA LEU A 102 10.05 -13.37 13.73
C LEU A 102 11.04 -12.85 14.76
N GLY A 103 10.58 -12.01 15.68
CA GLY A 103 11.43 -11.49 16.74
C GLY A 103 12.40 -10.42 16.30
N VAL A 104 12.19 -9.83 15.11
CA VAL A 104 13.03 -8.75 14.61
C VAL A 104 12.14 -7.65 14.04
N PRO A 105 12.58 -6.39 14.10
CA PRO A 105 11.79 -5.30 13.51
C PRO A 105 11.92 -5.31 11.99
N ALA A 106 10.89 -4.83 11.34
CA ALA A 106 10.93 -4.65 9.90
C ALA A 106 11.83 -3.45 9.57
N ARG A 107 12.43 -3.51 8.37
CA ARG A 107 13.34 -2.45 7.93
C ARG A 107 12.71 -1.07 8.00
N ASN A 108 11.48 -0.93 7.56
CA ASN A 108 10.80 0.35 7.43
C ASN A 108 9.79 0.57 8.55
N SER A 109 10.09 0.10 9.76
CA SER A 109 9.22 0.35 10.92
C SER A 109 9.37 1.81 11.38
N VAL A 110 8.26 2.51 11.45
CA VAL A 110 8.25 3.91 11.93
C VAL A 110 8.59 3.92 13.42
N GLY A 111 9.47 4.83 13.81
CA GLY A 111 9.84 5.01 15.22
C GLY A 111 10.86 4.05 15.76
N LYS A 112 11.42 3.20 14.93
CA LYS A 112 12.48 2.27 15.36
C LYS A 112 13.83 2.83 15.01
N HIS A 113 14.81 2.54 15.86
CA HIS A 113 16.21 2.95 15.67
C HIS A 113 17.06 1.73 15.41
N HIS A 114 17.92 1.81 14.42
CA HIS A 114 18.77 0.72 14.00
C HIS A 114 20.21 1.19 13.89
N SER A 115 21.16 0.29 14.20
CA SER A 115 22.56 0.57 13.92
C SER A 115 22.80 0.55 12.41
N MET A 116 23.96 1.10 11.99
CA MET A 116 24.30 1.07 10.58
C MET A 116 24.39 -0.36 10.06
N ALA A 117 24.94 -1.28 10.84
CA ALA A 117 25.02 -2.68 10.42
C ALA A 117 23.63 -3.26 10.23
N ASP A 118 22.72 -2.97 11.14
CA ASP A 118 21.34 -3.45 11.03
C ASP A 118 20.65 -2.85 9.81
N MET A 119 20.87 -1.58 9.55
CA MET A 119 20.29 -0.91 8.38
C MET A 119 20.75 -1.59 7.09
N HIS A 120 22.06 -1.86 6.98
CA HIS A 120 22.58 -2.52 5.79
C HIS A 120 21.97 -3.91 5.60
N ARG A 121 21.84 -4.65 6.68
CA ARG A 121 21.26 -5.99 6.61
C ARG A 121 19.81 -5.95 6.18
N TYR A 122 19.05 -5.02 6.71
CA TYR A 122 17.65 -4.86 6.33
C TYR A 122 17.52 -4.42 4.86
N GLU A 123 18.38 -3.55 4.41
CA GLU A 123 18.36 -3.10 3.02
C GLU A 123 18.56 -4.27 2.06
N ALA A 124 19.49 -5.14 2.35
CA ALA A 124 19.73 -6.30 1.50
C ALA A 124 18.50 -7.21 1.45
N ARG A 125 17.84 -7.40 2.59
CA ARG A 125 16.66 -8.25 2.66
C ARG A 125 15.49 -7.66 1.90
N ILE A 126 15.27 -6.34 2.03
CA ILE A 126 14.16 -5.68 1.34
C ILE A 126 14.38 -5.67 -0.15
N ASP A 127 15.63 -5.47 -0.59
CA ASP A 127 15.93 -5.51 -2.02
C ASP A 127 15.61 -6.88 -2.59
N ALA A 128 15.93 -7.95 -1.86
CA ALA A 128 15.62 -9.30 -2.31
C ALA A 128 14.12 -9.52 -2.40
N VAL A 129 13.36 -9.05 -1.42
CA VAL A 129 11.91 -9.16 -1.42
C VAL A 129 11.31 -8.38 -2.59
N ASN A 130 11.76 -7.16 -2.80
CA ASN A 130 11.26 -6.34 -3.89
C ASN A 130 11.52 -6.98 -5.25
N PHE A 131 12.71 -7.56 -5.40
CA PHE A 131 13.04 -8.27 -6.64
C PHE A 131 12.08 -9.43 -6.88
N SER A 132 11.79 -10.20 -5.86
CA SER A 132 10.87 -11.32 -5.96
C SER A 132 9.46 -10.85 -6.35
N LEU A 133 8.97 -9.80 -5.72
CA LEU A 133 7.65 -9.27 -6.03
C LEU A 133 7.58 -8.77 -7.47
N ASN A 134 8.62 -8.10 -7.92
CA ASN A 134 8.67 -7.61 -9.29
C ASN A 134 8.63 -8.75 -10.29
N HIS A 135 9.30 -9.85 -10.00
CA HIS A 135 9.26 -11.03 -10.84
C HIS A 135 7.86 -11.60 -10.90
N ASP A 136 7.21 -11.74 -9.76
CA ASP A 136 5.86 -12.28 -9.70
C ASP A 136 4.89 -11.38 -10.47
N ASP A 137 4.97 -10.10 -10.27
CA ASP A 137 4.10 -9.14 -10.94
C ASP A 137 4.35 -9.08 -12.44
N GLY A 138 5.58 -9.19 -12.83
CA GLY A 138 5.93 -9.13 -14.25
C GLY A 138 5.50 -10.35 -15.01
N ILE A 139 5.18 -11.36 -14.33
CA ILE A 139 4.74 -12.59 -14.91
C ILE A 139 3.24 -12.67 -14.91
N SER A 140 2.76 -12.17 -14.21
CA SER A 140 1.92 -12.41 -13.95
C SER A 140 1.27 -12.45 -13.80
N ASP A 141 1.47 -12.58 -13.67
CA ASP A 141 1.62 -12.63 -13.17
C ASP A 141 1.69 -13.54 -12.99
N LYS A 142 1.78 -14.05 -13.02
CA LYS A 142 2.16 -14.76 -12.50
C LYS A 142 2.31 -14.93 -11.54
N ASP A 143 1.98 -14.75 -11.26
CA ASP A 143 2.25 -14.93 -10.27
C ASP A 143 1.80 -14.41 -9.48
N LEU A 144 1.00 -14.01 -9.22
CA LEU A 144 1.02 -13.56 -8.16
C LEU A 144 0.62 -14.33 -7.35
N LYS A 145 0.88 -14.89 -7.36
CA LYS A 145 1.00 -15.33 -6.63
C LYS A 145 1.71 -15.41 -5.87
N ASN A 146 1.95 -15.34 -5.68
CA ASN A 146 2.66 -15.27 -4.84
C ASN A 146 2.93 -14.68 -4.26
N ALA A 147 2.70 -14.47 -4.15
CA ALA A 147 3.10 -13.90 -3.56
C ALA A 147 3.22 -13.46 -2.97
N ASP A 148 3.16 -13.24 -2.85
CA ASP A 148 3.40 -12.85 -2.27
C ASP A 148 3.22 -12.72 -1.85
#